data_dde925f810d4e23b58924419727d58af
#
_entry.id   dde925f810d4e23b58924419727d58af
#
_cell.length_a   1.000
_cell.length_b   1.000
_cell.length_c   1.000
_cell.angle_alpha   90.00
_cell.angle_beta   90.00
_cell.angle_gamma   90.00
#
_symmetry.space_group_name_H-M   'P 1'
#
loop_
_entity.id
_entity.type
_entity.pdbx_description
1 polymer ?
#
loop_
_entity_poly.entity_id
_entity_poly.type
_entity_poly.pdbx_seq_one_letter_code
_entity_poly.pdbx_strand_id
1 'polypeptide(L)'
;MNTPRLSVLDLVPVRSGQTSAQALAASLDLVALADRLGFERYWFAEHHNMAAVAASSPPVMIAAAAARTSRIRVGSGGVMLPNHAPLVVAEQFAALEAMAPGRIDLGIGRAPGSDPVVTSLLRATGPTADVDRFPQHVTDILSLMRPDGARLRLVSGDVYDVRATPAADGTPTLWLLGSSDYSARLAAELGLPYVFANHFSGQGMDQILALYRDGYRPSEDHPEPRTFVTANAVVAPTSDEAHDRALPQLRQMARLRSGRPLGPLETVEEALAAGAAEPADGVMAQSIEAMRTRWLIGDGDQVAAQVRDLSERYGVEEVMLVPVAGSRAGEPLTATPGRTQTLELLAKALAG
;
A
#
# COMPACT_ATOMS: atom_id res chain seq x y z
N MET A 1 25.61 -9.78 4.33
CA MET A 1 24.12 -9.83 4.27
C MET A 1 23.71 -9.26 2.93
N ASN A 2 22.70 -9.81 2.27
CA ASN A 2 22.19 -9.24 1.03
C ASN A 2 21.48 -7.91 1.32
N THR A 3 21.70 -6.90 0.48
CA THR A 3 20.96 -5.64 0.55
C THR A 3 19.47 -5.90 0.34
N PRO A 4 18.57 -5.46 1.25
CA PRO A 4 17.14 -5.69 1.08
C PRO A 4 16.61 -4.99 -0.16
N ARG A 5 15.68 -5.63 -0.86
CA ARG A 5 14.97 -5.04 -2.00
C ARG A 5 14.04 -3.95 -1.50
N LEU A 6 13.91 -2.88 -2.27
CA LEU A 6 13.01 -1.79 -1.96
C LEU A 6 11.75 -1.85 -2.82
N SER A 7 10.64 -1.51 -2.21
CA SER A 7 9.33 -1.36 -2.86
C SER A 7 8.62 -0.09 -2.38
N VAL A 8 7.57 0.30 -3.07
CA VAL A 8 6.80 1.52 -2.74
C VAL A 8 5.32 1.19 -2.56
N LEU A 9 4.71 1.75 -1.51
CA LEU A 9 3.26 1.89 -1.35
C LEU A 9 2.89 3.37 -1.46
N ASP A 10 2.03 3.70 -2.40
CA ASP A 10 1.60 5.07 -2.68
C ASP A 10 0.11 5.28 -2.40
N LEU A 11 -0.17 6.24 -1.54
CA LEU A 11 -1.51 6.70 -1.26
C LEU A 11 -1.94 7.86 -2.17
N VAL A 12 -1.06 8.32 -3.06
CA VAL A 12 -1.27 9.48 -3.94
C VAL A 12 -1.71 10.71 -3.13
N PRO A 13 -0.86 11.22 -2.23
CA PRO A 13 -1.24 12.34 -1.37
C PRO A 13 -1.51 13.60 -2.19
N VAL A 14 -2.59 14.32 -1.81
CA VAL A 14 -2.94 15.63 -2.35
C VAL A 14 -2.56 16.68 -1.31
N ARG A 15 -1.65 17.57 -1.66
CA ARG A 15 -1.20 18.64 -0.78
C ARG A 15 -1.98 19.94 -0.93
N SER A 16 -1.82 20.84 0.02
CA SER A 16 -2.35 22.22 -0.03
C SER A 16 -2.04 22.89 -1.38
N GLY A 17 -3.05 23.45 -2.01
CA GLY A 17 -2.96 24.09 -3.33
C GLY A 17 -2.87 23.16 -4.54
N GLN A 18 -2.73 21.85 -4.36
CA GLN A 18 -2.61 20.88 -5.45
C GLN A 18 -4.00 20.35 -5.87
N THR A 19 -4.20 20.18 -7.17
CA THR A 19 -5.36 19.45 -7.71
C THR A 19 -5.10 17.94 -7.70
N SER A 20 -6.17 17.13 -7.68
CA SER A 20 -6.05 15.67 -7.81
C SER A 20 -5.35 15.25 -9.11
N ALA A 21 -5.58 15.95 -10.21
CA ALA A 21 -4.90 15.69 -11.48
C ALA A 21 -3.38 15.88 -11.37
N GLN A 22 -2.92 16.92 -10.67
CA GLN A 22 -1.49 17.15 -10.42
C GLN A 22 -0.90 16.09 -9.49
N ALA A 23 -1.63 15.66 -8.45
CA ALA A 23 -1.20 14.60 -7.54
C ALA A 23 -1.05 13.24 -8.26
N LEU A 24 -2.04 12.89 -9.10
CA LEU A 24 -1.99 11.68 -9.92
C LEU A 24 -0.80 11.69 -10.90
N ALA A 25 -0.57 12.81 -11.59
CA ALA A 25 0.57 12.95 -12.50
C ALA A 25 1.91 12.80 -11.76
N ALA A 26 2.08 13.49 -10.62
CA ALA A 26 3.28 13.41 -9.79
C ALA A 26 3.56 11.99 -9.28
N SER A 27 2.52 11.23 -8.90
CA SER A 27 2.66 9.83 -8.51
C SER A 27 3.05 8.92 -9.68
N LEU A 28 2.52 9.15 -10.87
CA LEU A 28 2.93 8.39 -12.06
C LEU A 28 4.38 8.68 -12.48
N ASP A 29 4.87 9.90 -12.28
CA ASP A 29 6.28 10.22 -12.50
C ASP A 29 7.18 9.55 -11.44
N LEU A 30 6.69 9.44 -10.19
CA LEU A 30 7.40 8.73 -9.12
C LEU A 30 7.49 7.21 -9.39
N VAL A 31 6.44 6.60 -9.96
CA VAL A 31 6.50 5.20 -10.42
C VAL A 31 7.60 5.00 -11.46
N ALA A 32 7.66 5.88 -12.47
CA ALA A 32 8.70 5.80 -13.51
C ALA A 32 10.12 5.99 -12.94
N LEU A 33 10.27 6.82 -11.90
CA LEU A 33 11.52 6.95 -11.17
C LEU A 33 11.87 5.65 -10.42
N ALA A 34 10.93 5.06 -9.69
CA ALA A 34 11.13 3.81 -8.96
C ALA A 34 11.55 2.66 -9.89
N ASP A 35 10.96 2.57 -11.09
CA ASP A 35 11.38 1.61 -12.13
C ASP A 35 12.84 1.83 -12.56
N ARG A 36 13.24 3.09 -12.80
CA ARG A 36 14.63 3.42 -13.17
C ARG A 36 15.64 3.11 -12.04
N LEU A 37 15.25 3.34 -10.79
CA LEU A 37 16.07 3.08 -9.61
C LEU A 37 16.16 1.59 -9.24
N GLY A 38 15.40 0.71 -9.91
CA GLY A 38 15.45 -0.74 -9.68
C GLY A 38 14.64 -1.21 -8.46
N PHE A 39 13.62 -0.48 -8.07
CA PHE A 39 12.69 -0.94 -7.06
C PHE A 39 11.95 -2.19 -7.53
N GLU A 40 11.62 -3.09 -6.60
CA GLU A 40 10.98 -4.39 -6.90
C GLU A 40 9.53 -4.20 -7.32
N ARG A 41 8.74 -3.42 -6.54
CA ARG A 41 7.33 -3.17 -6.81
C ARG A 41 6.85 -1.79 -6.41
N TYR A 42 5.73 -1.37 -7.01
CA TYR A 42 5.03 -0.13 -6.68
C TYR A 42 3.53 -0.40 -6.57
N TRP A 43 2.98 -0.23 -5.38
CA TRP A 43 1.58 -0.48 -5.11
C TRP A 43 0.81 0.79 -4.83
N PHE A 44 -0.45 0.83 -5.26
CA PHE A 44 -1.40 1.89 -4.96
C PHE A 44 -2.40 1.44 -3.93
N ALA A 45 -2.67 2.30 -2.92
CA ALA A 45 -3.71 2.07 -1.93
C ALA A 45 -5.10 2.36 -2.51
N GLU A 46 -6.16 1.98 -1.76
CA GLU A 46 -7.55 2.35 -2.04
C GLU A 46 -8.13 3.08 -0.83
N HIS A 47 -8.52 4.35 -1.03
CA HIS A 47 -9.22 5.14 -0.03
C HIS A 47 -10.29 5.99 -0.73
N HIS A 48 -11.44 6.14 -0.06
CA HIS A 48 -12.58 6.86 -0.63
C HIS A 48 -12.94 8.07 0.20
N ASN A 49 -13.40 9.15 -0.48
CA ASN A 49 -13.87 10.39 0.11
C ASN A 49 -12.86 11.07 1.06
N MET A 50 -11.57 10.99 0.74
CA MET A 50 -10.51 11.66 1.51
C MET A 50 -9.87 12.77 0.67
N ALA A 51 -10.01 14.04 1.09
CA ALA A 51 -9.45 15.18 0.36
C ALA A 51 -7.91 15.14 0.26
N ALA A 52 -7.25 14.45 1.19
CA ALA A 52 -5.78 14.29 1.22
C ALA A 52 -5.25 13.19 0.31
N VAL A 53 -6.12 12.40 -0.36
CA VAL A 53 -5.73 11.18 -1.07
C VAL A 53 -6.45 11.10 -2.41
N ALA A 54 -5.72 10.89 -3.50
CA ALA A 54 -6.30 10.70 -4.84
C ALA A 54 -6.33 9.22 -5.28
N ALA A 55 -5.88 8.28 -4.45
CA ALA A 55 -5.89 6.84 -4.73
C ALA A 55 -7.23 6.21 -4.34
N SER A 56 -8.21 6.24 -5.22
CA SER A 56 -9.53 5.64 -5.02
C SER A 56 -9.81 4.41 -5.90
N SER A 57 -9.00 4.21 -6.94
CA SER A 57 -9.17 3.11 -7.89
C SER A 57 -7.81 2.52 -8.29
N PRO A 58 -7.29 1.55 -7.50
CA PRO A 58 -6.01 0.90 -7.81
C PRO A 58 -5.91 0.37 -9.24
N PRO A 59 -6.90 -0.34 -9.83
CA PRO A 59 -6.79 -0.87 -11.18
C PRO A 59 -6.51 0.20 -12.25
N VAL A 60 -7.12 1.39 -12.11
CA VAL A 60 -6.88 2.51 -13.03
C VAL A 60 -5.44 3.02 -12.92
N MET A 61 -4.94 3.19 -11.69
CA MET A 61 -3.57 3.63 -11.44
C MET A 61 -2.54 2.61 -11.89
N ILE A 62 -2.81 1.33 -11.65
CA ILE A 62 -1.93 0.21 -12.07
C ILE A 62 -1.82 0.17 -13.59
N ALA A 63 -2.92 0.30 -14.34
CA ALA A 63 -2.90 0.35 -15.80
C ALA A 63 -2.04 1.51 -16.33
N ALA A 64 -2.21 2.71 -15.76
CA ALA A 64 -1.44 3.89 -16.13
C ALA A 64 0.06 3.74 -15.79
N ALA A 65 0.38 3.14 -14.64
CA ALA A 65 1.75 2.86 -14.21
C ALA A 65 2.41 1.77 -15.06
N ALA A 66 1.70 0.68 -15.35
CA ALA A 66 2.19 -0.40 -16.21
C ALA A 66 2.59 0.07 -17.61
N ALA A 67 1.80 1.02 -18.17
CA ALA A 67 2.07 1.63 -19.48
C ALA A 67 3.30 2.57 -19.49
N ARG A 68 3.76 3.04 -18.31
CA ARG A 68 4.91 3.95 -18.16
C ARG A 68 6.19 3.28 -17.68
N THR A 69 6.13 1.99 -17.38
CA THR A 69 7.23 1.23 -16.77
C THR A 69 7.48 -0.06 -17.53
N SER A 70 8.65 -0.66 -17.33
CA SER A 70 9.04 -1.85 -18.09
C SER A 70 9.46 -3.05 -17.23
N ARG A 71 9.90 -2.82 -15.97
CA ARG A 71 10.48 -3.85 -15.10
C ARG A 71 9.76 -3.98 -13.77
N ILE A 72 9.49 -2.84 -13.13
CA ILE A 72 8.87 -2.83 -11.81
C ILE A 72 7.52 -3.54 -11.82
N ARG A 73 7.26 -4.34 -10.79
CA ARG A 73 5.94 -4.90 -10.58
C ARG A 73 4.99 -3.79 -10.11
N VAL A 74 3.77 -3.79 -10.60
CA VAL A 74 2.75 -2.82 -10.21
C VAL A 74 1.54 -3.53 -9.61
N GLY A 75 0.94 -2.94 -8.58
CA GLY A 75 -0.12 -3.64 -7.88
C GLY A 75 -0.95 -2.76 -6.95
N SER A 76 -1.86 -3.41 -6.23
CA SER A 76 -2.68 -2.79 -5.19
C SER A 76 -2.15 -3.07 -3.79
N GLY A 77 -2.20 -2.06 -2.94
CA GLY A 77 -1.79 -2.20 -1.54
C GLY A 77 -2.79 -1.60 -0.54
N GLY A 78 -4.09 -2.06 -0.64
CA GLY A 78 -4.77 -3.12 -1.39
C GLY A 78 -6.12 -2.70 -1.94
N VAL A 79 -6.69 -3.58 -2.75
CA VAL A 79 -8.12 -3.51 -3.07
C VAL A 79 -8.90 -3.80 -1.78
N MET A 80 -9.83 -2.93 -1.43
CA MET A 80 -10.71 -3.11 -0.27
C MET A 80 -11.87 -4.03 -0.66
N LEU A 81 -11.59 -5.34 -0.74
CA LEU A 81 -12.46 -6.35 -1.35
C LEU A 81 -13.91 -6.32 -0.88
N PRO A 82 -14.25 -6.04 0.39
CA PRO A 82 -15.67 -5.95 0.80
C PRO A 82 -16.48 -4.86 0.08
N ASN A 83 -15.84 -3.96 -0.66
CA ASN A 83 -16.53 -2.93 -1.45
C ASN A 83 -16.75 -3.36 -2.92
N HIS A 84 -16.27 -4.54 -3.33
CA HIS A 84 -16.22 -4.96 -4.73
C HIS A 84 -16.80 -6.36 -4.94
N ALA A 85 -17.35 -6.61 -6.14
CA ALA A 85 -17.71 -7.94 -6.57
C ALA A 85 -16.46 -8.75 -6.96
N PRO A 86 -16.25 -9.97 -6.44
CA PRO A 86 -15.06 -10.78 -6.72
C PRO A 86 -14.79 -10.99 -8.20
N LEU A 87 -15.83 -11.26 -9.02
CA LEU A 87 -15.67 -11.41 -10.47
C LEU A 87 -15.12 -10.14 -11.13
N VAL A 88 -15.62 -8.96 -10.74
CA VAL A 88 -15.14 -7.69 -11.32
C VAL A 88 -13.67 -7.46 -10.96
N VAL A 89 -13.26 -7.75 -9.72
CA VAL A 89 -11.85 -7.64 -9.32
C VAL A 89 -10.99 -8.64 -10.11
N ALA A 90 -11.43 -9.88 -10.23
CA ALA A 90 -10.71 -10.89 -11.00
C ALA A 90 -10.54 -10.48 -12.47
N GLU A 91 -11.58 -9.95 -13.12
CA GLU A 91 -11.53 -9.47 -14.51
C GLU A 91 -10.62 -8.24 -14.68
N GLN A 92 -10.68 -7.28 -13.74
CA GLN A 92 -9.77 -6.12 -13.76
C GLN A 92 -8.32 -6.56 -13.69
N PHE A 93 -7.97 -7.49 -12.79
CA PHE A 93 -6.59 -7.94 -12.64
C PHE A 93 -6.15 -8.91 -13.73
N ALA A 94 -7.05 -9.69 -14.31
CA ALA A 94 -6.79 -10.47 -15.52
C ALA A 94 -6.46 -9.55 -16.73
N ALA A 95 -7.22 -8.45 -16.88
CA ALA A 95 -6.92 -7.45 -17.91
C ALA A 95 -5.56 -6.77 -17.70
N LEU A 96 -5.22 -6.43 -16.45
CA LEU A 96 -3.92 -5.86 -16.10
C LEU A 96 -2.78 -6.83 -16.40
N GLU A 97 -2.93 -8.11 -16.05
CA GLU A 97 -1.94 -9.16 -16.34
C GLU A 97 -1.75 -9.38 -17.84
N ALA A 98 -2.84 -9.33 -18.62
CA ALA A 98 -2.76 -9.40 -20.07
C ALA A 98 -2.03 -8.18 -20.70
N MET A 99 -2.14 -6.98 -20.09
CA MET A 99 -1.42 -5.78 -20.52
C MET A 99 0.05 -5.74 -20.08
N ALA A 100 0.37 -6.33 -18.92
CA ALA A 100 1.72 -6.31 -18.33
C ALA A 100 2.08 -7.68 -17.73
N PRO A 101 2.29 -8.71 -18.55
CA PRO A 101 2.47 -10.09 -18.12
C PRO A 101 3.61 -10.25 -17.10
N GLY A 102 3.34 -10.98 -16.02
CA GLY A 102 4.30 -11.30 -14.97
C GLY A 102 4.64 -10.13 -14.01
N ARG A 103 4.03 -8.94 -14.20
CA ARG A 103 4.33 -7.75 -13.39
C ARG A 103 3.19 -7.31 -12.47
N ILE A 104 2.10 -8.04 -12.39
CA ILE A 104 0.92 -7.60 -11.64
C ILE A 104 0.85 -8.28 -10.28
N ASP A 105 0.60 -7.46 -9.24
CA ASP A 105 0.31 -7.91 -7.89
C ASP A 105 -1.12 -7.49 -7.49
N LEU A 106 -1.91 -8.43 -6.98
CA LEU A 106 -3.22 -8.16 -6.39
C LEU A 106 -3.14 -8.23 -4.87
N GLY A 107 -2.88 -7.11 -4.22
CA GLY A 107 -2.99 -6.98 -2.78
C GLY A 107 -4.45 -6.73 -2.37
N ILE A 108 -4.97 -7.50 -1.42
CA ILE A 108 -6.35 -7.46 -0.95
C ILE A 108 -6.41 -7.14 0.54
N GLY A 109 -7.22 -6.13 0.90
CA GLY A 109 -7.54 -5.78 2.28
C GLY A 109 -9.00 -6.03 2.64
N ARG A 110 -9.26 -6.24 3.93
CA ARG A 110 -10.62 -6.41 4.48
C ARG A 110 -11.23 -5.10 4.97
N ALA A 111 -10.41 -4.10 5.26
CA ALA A 111 -10.87 -2.80 5.74
C ALA A 111 -11.74 -2.08 4.68
N PRO A 112 -12.66 -1.18 5.08
CA PRO A 112 -13.51 -0.47 4.13
C PRO A 112 -12.79 0.64 3.34
N GLY A 113 -11.64 1.13 3.80
CA GLY A 113 -10.91 2.24 3.18
C GLY A 113 -11.65 3.59 3.19
N SER A 114 -12.67 3.72 4.04
CA SER A 114 -13.54 4.90 4.12
C SER A 114 -14.26 5.00 5.46
N ASP A 115 -14.97 6.11 5.67
CA ASP A 115 -15.88 6.27 6.81
C ASP A 115 -17.16 5.40 6.66
N PRO A 116 -17.95 5.22 7.75
CA PRO A 116 -19.16 4.38 7.71
C PRO A 116 -20.21 4.82 6.70
N VAL A 117 -20.36 6.13 6.43
CA VAL A 117 -21.36 6.66 5.48
C VAL A 117 -20.98 6.25 4.06
N VAL A 118 -19.73 6.50 3.68
CA VAL A 118 -19.20 6.14 2.36
C VAL A 118 -19.18 4.62 2.19
N THR A 119 -18.79 3.88 3.24
CA THR A 119 -18.86 2.41 3.24
C THR A 119 -20.28 1.91 2.95
N SER A 120 -21.31 2.54 3.56
CA SER A 120 -22.71 2.20 3.28
C SER A 120 -23.10 2.46 1.83
N LEU A 121 -22.64 3.57 1.25
CA LEU A 121 -22.90 3.89 -0.17
C LEU A 121 -22.22 2.90 -1.12
N LEU A 122 -20.96 2.54 -0.85
CA LEU A 122 -20.20 1.58 -1.66
C LEU A 122 -20.85 0.19 -1.67
N ARG A 123 -21.54 -0.19 -0.58
CA ARG A 123 -22.13 -1.52 -0.38
C ARG A 123 -23.65 -1.56 -0.64
N ALA A 124 -24.29 -0.42 -0.95
CA ALA A 124 -25.74 -0.30 -1.02
C ALA A 124 -26.40 -1.16 -2.11
N THR A 125 -25.66 -1.52 -3.17
CA THR A 125 -26.24 -2.17 -4.36
C THR A 125 -25.72 -3.58 -4.63
N GLY A 126 -24.97 -4.19 -3.70
CA GLY A 126 -24.32 -5.47 -3.98
C GLY A 126 -24.41 -6.52 -2.86
N PRO A 127 -24.32 -7.81 -3.20
CA PRO A 127 -24.22 -8.90 -2.24
C PRO A 127 -22.87 -8.94 -1.50
N THR A 128 -21.99 -8.00 -1.78
CA THR A 128 -20.59 -7.91 -1.26
C THR A 128 -20.50 -7.29 0.13
N ALA A 129 -21.63 -6.81 0.69
CA ALA A 129 -21.68 -6.14 1.99
C ALA A 129 -21.28 -7.01 3.19
N ASP A 130 -21.20 -8.32 3.00
CA ASP A 130 -20.91 -9.26 4.08
C ASP A 130 -19.40 -9.49 4.24
N VAL A 131 -18.83 -8.83 5.24
CA VAL A 131 -17.40 -8.96 5.60
C VAL A 131 -17.06 -10.38 6.04
N ASP A 132 -18.05 -11.17 6.52
CA ASP A 132 -17.86 -12.55 6.94
C ASP A 132 -17.61 -13.48 5.74
N ARG A 133 -18.01 -13.06 4.54
CA ARG A 133 -17.73 -13.77 3.28
C ARG A 133 -16.36 -13.47 2.70
N PHE A 134 -15.56 -12.64 3.34
CA PHE A 134 -14.22 -12.26 2.84
C PHE A 134 -13.33 -13.47 2.49
N PRO A 135 -13.23 -14.56 3.30
CA PRO A 135 -12.45 -15.73 2.91
C PRO A 135 -12.95 -16.39 1.64
N GLN A 136 -14.29 -16.51 1.49
CA GLN A 136 -14.90 -17.07 0.28
C GLN A 136 -14.61 -16.19 -0.94
N HIS A 137 -14.72 -14.87 -0.82
CA HIS A 137 -14.43 -13.95 -1.92
C HIS A 137 -12.96 -14.01 -2.37
N VAL A 138 -12.01 -14.23 -1.44
CA VAL A 138 -10.61 -14.46 -1.77
C VAL A 138 -10.43 -15.75 -2.59
N THR A 139 -11.06 -16.84 -2.15
CA THR A 139 -11.00 -18.12 -2.88
C THR A 139 -11.73 -18.08 -4.22
N ASP A 140 -12.83 -17.31 -4.33
CA ASP A 140 -13.52 -17.08 -5.59
C ASP A 140 -12.60 -16.38 -6.60
N ILE A 141 -11.89 -15.31 -6.19
CA ILE A 141 -10.94 -14.59 -7.05
C ILE A 141 -9.81 -15.52 -7.52
N LEU A 142 -9.21 -16.31 -6.61
CA LEU A 142 -8.18 -17.28 -6.96
C LEU A 142 -8.67 -18.27 -8.02
N SER A 143 -9.89 -18.80 -7.84
CA SER A 143 -10.48 -19.75 -8.79
C SER A 143 -10.79 -19.10 -10.14
N LEU A 144 -11.37 -17.89 -10.14
CA LEU A 144 -11.76 -17.15 -11.35
C LEU A 144 -10.56 -16.73 -12.21
N MET A 145 -9.40 -16.47 -11.59
CA MET A 145 -8.17 -16.10 -12.32
C MET A 145 -7.39 -17.29 -12.85
N ARG A 146 -7.71 -18.53 -12.45
CA ARG A 146 -7.07 -19.74 -13.00
C ARG A 146 -7.54 -20.00 -14.44
N PRO A 147 -6.72 -20.66 -15.27
CA PRO A 147 -7.11 -21.01 -16.64
C PRO A 147 -8.40 -21.83 -16.74
N ASP A 148 -8.61 -22.74 -15.79
CA ASP A 148 -9.82 -23.59 -15.73
C ASP A 148 -11.04 -22.85 -15.17
N GLY A 149 -10.85 -21.71 -14.52
CA GLY A 149 -11.90 -20.94 -13.88
C GLY A 149 -12.56 -21.64 -12.69
N ALA A 150 -13.77 -21.24 -12.37
CA ALA A 150 -14.60 -21.83 -11.33
C ALA A 150 -15.80 -22.56 -11.96
N ARG A 151 -16.16 -23.70 -11.39
CA ARG A 151 -17.30 -24.53 -11.84
C ARG A 151 -18.48 -24.38 -10.89
N LEU A 152 -19.56 -23.80 -11.37
CA LEU A 152 -20.78 -23.55 -10.60
C LEU A 152 -21.84 -24.59 -10.95
N ARG A 153 -22.49 -25.15 -9.92
CA ARG A 153 -23.72 -25.93 -10.11
C ARG A 153 -24.92 -25.03 -9.97
N LEU A 154 -25.69 -24.92 -11.04
CA LEU A 154 -26.92 -24.11 -11.06
C LEU A 154 -28.06 -24.80 -10.33
N VAL A 155 -29.08 -24.04 -9.99
CA VAL A 155 -30.32 -24.58 -9.34
C VAL A 155 -31.03 -25.59 -10.27
N SER A 156 -30.90 -25.45 -11.58
CA SER A 156 -31.38 -26.42 -12.59
C SER A 156 -30.67 -27.77 -12.53
N GLY A 157 -29.50 -27.85 -11.83
CA GLY A 157 -28.63 -29.03 -11.83
C GLY A 157 -27.52 -28.99 -12.88
N ASP A 158 -27.59 -28.05 -13.82
CA ASP A 158 -26.58 -27.85 -14.85
C ASP A 158 -25.27 -27.35 -14.24
N VAL A 159 -24.17 -27.60 -14.95
CA VAL A 159 -22.84 -27.08 -14.60
C VAL A 159 -22.54 -25.90 -15.50
N TYR A 160 -22.09 -24.81 -14.91
CA TYR A 160 -21.68 -23.58 -15.60
C TYR A 160 -20.24 -23.24 -15.24
N ASP A 161 -19.37 -23.14 -16.25
CA ASP A 161 -18.00 -22.73 -16.06
C ASP A 161 -17.89 -21.20 -16.18
N VAL A 162 -17.30 -20.56 -15.18
CA VAL A 162 -17.08 -19.11 -15.11
C VAL A 162 -15.61 -18.82 -14.87
N ARG A 163 -15.05 -17.86 -15.58
CA ARG A 163 -13.66 -17.39 -15.42
C ARG A 163 -13.56 -15.90 -15.69
N ALA A 164 -12.50 -15.29 -15.17
CA ALA A 164 -12.19 -13.90 -15.48
C ALA A 164 -11.84 -13.73 -16.97
N THR A 165 -12.30 -12.64 -17.56
CA THR A 165 -12.00 -12.23 -18.94
C THR A 165 -11.46 -10.81 -18.95
N PRO A 166 -10.48 -10.46 -19.85
CA PRO A 166 -9.85 -11.34 -20.84
C PRO A 166 -8.98 -12.43 -20.19
N ALA A 167 -8.75 -13.54 -20.89
CA ALA A 167 -7.79 -14.52 -20.44
C ALA A 167 -6.37 -13.95 -20.56
N ALA A 168 -5.56 -14.07 -19.49
CA ALA A 168 -4.14 -13.75 -19.50
C ALA A 168 -3.30 -15.04 -19.54
N ASP A 169 -2.06 -14.94 -20.05
CA ASP A 169 -1.13 -16.08 -20.07
C ASP A 169 -0.57 -16.40 -18.67
N GLY A 170 -0.60 -15.43 -17.75
CA GLY A 170 -0.17 -15.55 -16.36
C GLY A 170 -1.30 -15.28 -15.37
N THR A 171 -0.98 -15.43 -14.09
CA THR A 171 -1.88 -15.09 -12.99
C THR A 171 -1.23 -14.04 -12.10
N PRO A 172 -1.91 -12.93 -11.77
CA PRO A 172 -1.43 -11.96 -10.79
C PRO A 172 -1.09 -12.63 -9.46
N THR A 173 0.02 -12.22 -8.83
CA THR A 173 0.33 -12.72 -7.49
C THR A 173 -0.64 -12.11 -6.49
N LEU A 174 -1.42 -12.94 -5.80
CA LEU A 174 -2.35 -12.49 -4.78
C LEU A 174 -1.65 -12.37 -3.42
N TRP A 175 -1.82 -11.22 -2.76
CA TRP A 175 -1.29 -10.90 -1.44
C TRP A 175 -2.42 -10.55 -0.49
N LEU A 176 -2.46 -11.15 0.70
CA LEU A 176 -3.36 -10.70 1.75
C LEU A 176 -2.69 -9.65 2.63
N LEU A 177 -3.45 -8.57 2.92
CA LEU A 177 -2.96 -7.43 3.67
C LEU A 177 -3.76 -7.24 4.96
N GLY A 178 -3.10 -6.83 6.02
CA GLY A 178 -3.79 -6.46 7.25
C GLY A 178 -2.85 -6.11 8.40
N SER A 179 -3.43 -5.52 9.45
CA SER A 179 -2.73 -5.16 10.69
C SER A 179 -3.21 -5.97 11.90
N SER A 180 -3.96 -7.05 11.66
CA SER A 180 -4.49 -7.94 12.70
C SER A 180 -4.14 -9.40 12.41
N ASP A 181 -4.33 -10.27 13.39
CA ASP A 181 -4.11 -11.71 13.30
C ASP A 181 -5.05 -12.40 12.29
N TYR A 182 -6.24 -11.84 12.03
CA TYR A 182 -7.21 -12.43 11.13
C TYR A 182 -6.65 -12.65 9.71
N SER A 183 -6.11 -11.61 9.08
CA SER A 183 -5.57 -11.71 7.70
C SER A 183 -4.32 -12.59 7.65
N ALA A 184 -3.50 -12.58 8.71
CA ALA A 184 -2.32 -13.43 8.82
C ALA A 184 -2.71 -14.92 8.90
N ARG A 185 -3.70 -15.27 9.72
CA ARG A 185 -4.23 -16.64 9.82
C ARG A 185 -4.83 -17.11 8.50
N LEU A 186 -5.66 -16.27 7.87
CA LEU A 186 -6.28 -16.60 6.59
C LEU A 186 -5.22 -16.81 5.50
N ALA A 187 -4.22 -15.94 5.42
CA ALA A 187 -3.11 -16.09 4.46
C ALA A 187 -2.34 -17.39 4.70
N ALA A 188 -2.01 -17.69 5.95
CA ALA A 188 -1.32 -18.91 6.33
C ALA A 188 -2.14 -20.17 5.98
N GLU A 189 -3.44 -20.17 6.26
CA GLU A 189 -4.35 -21.28 5.97
C GLU A 189 -4.51 -21.53 4.46
N LEU A 190 -4.59 -20.48 3.66
CA LEU A 190 -4.74 -20.56 2.20
C LEU A 190 -3.40 -20.71 1.46
N GLY A 191 -2.25 -20.69 2.15
CA GLY A 191 -0.92 -20.75 1.53
C GLY A 191 -0.64 -19.54 0.65
N LEU A 192 -1.06 -18.35 1.07
CA LEU A 192 -0.90 -17.10 0.33
C LEU A 192 0.20 -16.21 0.93
N PRO A 193 0.86 -15.39 0.12
CA PRO A 193 1.70 -14.31 0.60
C PRO A 193 0.94 -13.32 1.50
N TYR A 194 1.61 -12.82 2.53
CA TYR A 194 1.04 -11.90 3.52
C TYR A 194 1.88 -10.66 3.73
N VAL A 195 1.24 -9.50 3.92
CA VAL A 195 1.91 -8.25 4.27
C VAL A 195 1.26 -7.62 5.50
N PHE A 196 2.06 -7.38 6.52
CA PHE A 196 1.62 -6.63 7.68
C PHE A 196 1.65 -5.13 7.40
N ALA A 197 0.51 -4.45 7.60
CA ALA A 197 0.36 -3.01 7.37
C ALA A 197 0.99 -2.20 8.53
N ASN A 198 2.30 -2.32 8.73
CA ASN A 198 3.05 -1.68 9.80
C ASN A 198 3.03 -0.15 9.70
N HIS A 199 3.04 0.40 8.49
CA HIS A 199 2.94 1.83 8.22
C HIS A 199 1.68 2.47 8.85
N PHE A 200 0.64 1.69 9.09
CA PHE A 200 -0.61 2.14 9.71
C PHE A 200 -0.67 1.84 11.21
N SER A 201 -0.50 0.57 11.61
CA SER A 201 -0.66 0.12 13.00
C SER A 201 0.61 0.27 13.83
N GLY A 202 1.73 -0.23 13.34
CA GLY A 202 3.04 -0.22 14.01
C GLY A 202 3.12 -1.02 15.32
N GLN A 203 2.15 -1.88 15.63
CA GLN A 203 2.12 -2.67 16.86
C GLN A 203 1.84 -4.15 16.57
N GLY A 204 2.48 -5.05 17.33
CA GLY A 204 2.22 -6.49 17.25
C GLY A 204 2.80 -7.21 16.05
N MET A 205 3.66 -6.56 15.24
CA MET A 205 4.20 -7.14 14.01
C MET A 205 4.97 -8.45 14.28
N ASP A 206 5.81 -8.50 15.32
CA ASP A 206 6.57 -9.71 15.69
C ASP A 206 5.64 -10.92 15.88
N GLN A 207 4.57 -10.73 16.66
CA GLN A 207 3.61 -11.79 16.97
C GLN A 207 2.80 -12.20 15.72
N ILE A 208 2.39 -11.25 14.91
CA ILE A 208 1.58 -11.50 13.71
C ILE A 208 2.39 -12.21 12.63
N LEU A 209 3.65 -11.82 12.41
CA LEU A 209 4.52 -12.50 11.46
C LEU A 209 4.90 -13.92 11.91
N ALA A 210 5.13 -14.12 13.22
CA ALA A 210 5.33 -15.45 13.78
C ALA A 210 4.09 -16.33 13.55
N LEU A 211 2.90 -15.83 13.89
CA LEU A 211 1.64 -16.53 13.68
C LEU A 211 1.42 -16.91 12.21
N TYR A 212 1.74 -16.01 11.26
CA TYR A 212 1.66 -16.30 9.83
C TYR A 212 2.62 -17.44 9.45
N ARG A 213 3.89 -17.36 9.85
CA ARG A 213 4.92 -18.34 9.50
C ARG A 213 4.67 -19.70 10.12
N ASP A 214 4.32 -19.73 11.40
CA ASP A 214 4.09 -20.99 12.15
C ASP A 214 2.82 -21.71 11.69
N GLY A 215 1.80 -20.96 11.26
CA GLY A 215 0.54 -21.50 10.76
C GLY A 215 0.51 -21.77 9.27
N TYR A 216 1.59 -21.48 8.53
CA TYR A 216 1.61 -21.53 7.07
C TYR A 216 1.41 -22.94 6.53
N ARG A 217 0.48 -23.09 5.60
CA ARG A 217 0.24 -24.32 4.85
C ARG A 217 0.70 -24.11 3.40
N PRO A 218 1.72 -24.85 2.95
CA PRO A 218 2.20 -24.74 1.57
C PRO A 218 1.09 -24.91 0.54
N SER A 219 1.07 -24.05 -0.48
CA SER A 219 0.25 -24.22 -1.68
C SER A 219 1.12 -24.55 -2.88
N GLU A 220 0.50 -24.95 -4.00
CA GLU A 220 1.21 -25.26 -5.24
C GLU A 220 1.99 -24.04 -5.75
N ASP A 221 1.36 -22.86 -5.70
CA ASP A 221 1.96 -21.61 -6.19
C ASP A 221 2.96 -21.01 -5.20
N HIS A 222 2.85 -21.34 -3.90
CA HIS A 222 3.67 -20.79 -2.82
C HIS A 222 4.08 -21.91 -1.85
N PRO A 223 5.17 -22.66 -2.12
CA PRO A 223 5.65 -23.74 -1.26
C PRO A 223 6.21 -23.22 0.09
N GLU A 224 6.57 -21.94 0.19
CA GLU A 224 7.11 -21.31 1.39
C GLU A 224 6.38 -20.01 1.71
N PRO A 225 6.31 -19.60 3.01
CA PRO A 225 5.68 -18.35 3.40
C PRO A 225 6.45 -17.15 2.84
N ARG A 226 5.75 -16.26 2.15
CA ARG A 226 6.31 -15.03 1.57
C ARG A 226 5.74 -13.82 2.27
N THR A 227 6.62 -12.96 2.77
CA THR A 227 6.22 -11.71 3.43
C THR A 227 7.28 -10.64 3.25
N PHE A 228 6.88 -9.40 3.38
CA PHE A 228 7.75 -8.24 3.54
C PHE A 228 7.13 -7.26 4.53
N VAL A 229 7.88 -6.27 4.95
CA VAL A 229 7.42 -5.27 5.91
C VAL A 229 7.21 -3.93 5.24
N THR A 230 6.24 -3.16 5.75
CA THR A 230 5.95 -1.81 5.28
C THR A 230 6.40 -0.78 6.32
N ALA A 231 6.95 0.36 5.87
CA ALA A 231 7.35 1.43 6.77
C ALA A 231 7.17 2.81 6.12
N ASN A 232 6.71 3.80 6.89
CA ASN A 232 6.74 5.19 6.45
C ASN A 232 8.19 5.66 6.39
N ALA A 233 8.57 6.33 5.31
CA ALA A 233 9.94 6.76 5.08
C ALA A 233 10.02 8.23 4.63
N VAL A 234 10.98 8.95 5.21
CA VAL A 234 11.38 10.30 4.81
C VAL A 234 12.89 10.39 4.82
N VAL A 235 13.47 10.57 3.63
CA VAL A 235 14.92 10.74 3.48
C VAL A 235 15.20 12.09 2.84
N ALA A 236 16.10 12.85 3.46
CA ALA A 236 16.52 14.16 2.99
C ALA A 236 18.05 14.28 3.08
N PRO A 237 18.68 15.34 2.52
CA PRO A 237 20.13 15.55 2.62
C PRO A 237 20.67 15.66 4.04
N THR A 238 19.80 16.10 4.98
CA THR A 238 20.12 16.18 6.41
C THR A 238 18.98 15.60 7.24
N SER A 239 19.30 15.11 8.44
CA SER A 239 18.32 14.59 9.38
C SER A 239 17.27 15.65 9.78
N ASP A 240 17.70 16.90 9.98
CA ASP A 240 16.79 18.00 10.34
C ASP A 240 15.76 18.26 9.23
N GLU A 241 16.20 18.30 7.97
CA GLU A 241 15.28 18.45 6.84
C GLU A 241 14.32 17.25 6.72
N ALA A 242 14.78 16.04 6.98
CA ALA A 242 13.92 14.85 6.97
C ALA A 242 12.84 14.94 8.06
N HIS A 243 13.19 15.40 9.26
CA HIS A 243 12.22 15.62 10.34
C HIS A 243 11.20 16.71 10.00
N ASP A 244 11.61 17.82 9.39
CA ASP A 244 10.72 18.85 8.89
C ASP A 244 9.75 18.29 7.85
N ARG A 245 10.26 17.57 6.85
CA ARG A 245 9.45 16.97 5.77
C ARG A 245 8.52 15.85 6.26
N ALA A 246 8.79 15.23 7.40
CA ALA A 246 7.91 14.24 8.01
C ALA A 246 6.70 14.88 8.71
N LEU A 247 6.81 16.12 9.18
CA LEU A 247 5.82 16.75 10.04
C LEU A 247 4.41 16.85 9.43
N PRO A 248 4.22 17.21 8.15
CA PRO A 248 2.88 17.26 7.54
C PRO A 248 2.11 15.94 7.66
N GLN A 249 2.74 14.83 7.33
CA GLN A 249 2.09 13.53 7.38
C GLN A 249 1.92 13.02 8.82
N LEU A 250 2.85 13.29 9.73
CA LEU A 250 2.71 12.97 11.14
C LEU A 250 1.48 13.69 11.74
N ARG A 251 1.29 14.97 11.43
CA ARG A 251 0.13 15.76 11.84
C ARG A 251 -1.17 15.23 11.23
N GLN A 252 -1.15 14.86 9.95
CA GLN A 252 -2.30 14.25 9.27
C GLN A 252 -2.72 12.94 9.93
N MET A 253 -1.76 12.07 10.25
CA MET A 253 -2.03 10.80 10.95
C MET A 253 -2.52 11.02 12.39
N ALA A 254 -2.01 12.02 13.10
CA ALA A 254 -2.50 12.37 14.43
C ALA A 254 -3.95 12.90 14.39
N ARG A 255 -4.31 13.69 13.37
CA ARG A 255 -5.71 14.13 13.12
C ARG A 255 -6.60 12.93 12.83
N LEU A 256 -6.18 12.02 11.95
CA LEU A 256 -6.94 10.80 11.62
C LEU A 256 -7.25 9.98 12.88
N ARG A 257 -6.24 9.74 13.73
CA ARG A 257 -6.39 8.97 14.97
C ARG A 257 -7.26 9.64 16.03
N SER A 258 -7.33 10.97 16.00
CA SER A 258 -8.18 11.75 16.91
C SER A 258 -9.58 12.04 16.36
N GLY A 259 -9.96 11.48 15.20
CA GLY A 259 -11.25 11.69 14.54
C GLY A 259 -11.48 13.12 14.06
N ARG A 260 -10.41 13.90 13.88
CA ARG A 260 -10.51 15.27 13.34
C ARG A 260 -10.66 15.26 11.82
N PRO A 261 -11.35 16.25 11.23
CA PRO A 261 -11.47 16.35 9.78
C PRO A 261 -10.10 16.38 9.09
N LEU A 262 -10.01 15.65 7.97
CA LEU A 262 -8.82 15.61 7.13
C LEU A 262 -9.01 16.55 5.95
N GLY A 263 -8.07 17.49 5.77
CA GLY A 263 -7.94 18.33 4.57
C GLY A 263 -6.79 17.82 3.69
N PRO A 264 -6.46 18.54 2.61
CA PRO A 264 -5.23 18.35 1.87
C PRO A 264 -4.01 18.35 2.81
N LEU A 265 -2.94 17.63 2.41
CA LEU A 265 -1.72 17.56 3.20
C LEU A 265 -1.06 18.95 3.30
N GLU A 266 -0.76 19.39 4.53
CA GLU A 266 -0.07 20.68 4.79
C GLU A 266 1.29 20.69 4.06
N THR A 267 1.77 21.88 3.65
CA THR A 267 3.19 22.08 3.34
C THR A 267 4.02 22.00 4.62
N VAL A 268 5.34 21.87 4.48
CA VAL A 268 6.26 21.86 5.63
C VAL A 268 6.09 23.15 6.47
N GLU A 269 6.01 24.29 5.80
CA GLU A 269 5.89 25.60 6.45
C GLU A 269 4.53 25.75 7.17
N GLU A 270 3.43 25.30 6.56
CA GLU A 270 2.11 25.27 7.20
C GLU A 270 2.11 24.37 8.44
N ALA A 271 2.73 23.19 8.34
CA ALA A 271 2.82 22.23 9.45
C ALA A 271 3.68 22.76 10.60
N LEU A 272 4.81 23.40 10.31
CA LEU A 272 5.68 24.05 11.32
C LEU A 272 4.94 25.18 12.03
N ALA A 273 4.27 26.07 11.27
CA ALA A 273 3.51 27.18 11.83
C ALA A 273 2.35 26.69 12.73
N ALA A 274 1.63 25.67 12.27
CA ALA A 274 0.54 25.08 13.05
C ALA A 274 1.05 24.33 14.29
N GLY A 275 2.19 23.65 14.20
CA GLY A 275 2.85 22.99 15.34
C GLY A 275 3.32 23.96 16.41
N ALA A 276 3.84 25.12 16.01
CA ALA A 276 4.26 26.16 16.95
C ALA A 276 3.09 26.80 17.73
N ALA A 277 1.88 26.73 17.19
CA ALA A 277 0.67 27.24 17.84
C ALA A 277 0.00 26.22 18.80
N GLU A 278 0.44 24.95 18.79
CA GLU A 278 -0.11 23.88 19.62
C GLU A 278 0.70 23.72 20.93
N PRO A 279 0.06 23.31 22.05
CA PRO A 279 0.78 23.01 23.28
C PRO A 279 1.80 21.86 23.06
N ALA A 280 3.05 22.06 23.51
CA ALA A 280 4.12 21.08 23.32
C ALA A 280 3.86 19.75 24.08
N ASP A 281 3.09 19.79 25.15
CA ASP A 281 2.68 18.63 25.98
C ASP A 281 1.28 18.10 25.62
N GLY A 282 0.67 18.63 24.55
CA GLY A 282 -0.66 18.23 24.09
C GLY A 282 -0.73 16.82 23.52
N VAL A 283 -1.93 16.24 23.48
CA VAL A 283 -2.20 14.90 22.92
C VAL A 283 -1.70 14.77 21.48
N MET A 284 -1.80 15.85 20.69
CA MET A 284 -1.30 15.89 19.31
C MET A 284 0.22 15.72 19.27
N ALA A 285 0.96 16.47 20.08
CA ALA A 285 2.42 16.41 20.15
C ALA A 285 2.90 15.00 20.60
N GLN A 286 2.26 14.44 21.63
CA GLN A 286 2.56 13.08 22.10
C GLN A 286 2.29 12.02 21.01
N SER A 287 1.19 12.15 20.28
CA SER A 287 0.86 11.26 19.17
C SER A 287 1.87 11.33 18.04
N ILE A 288 2.31 12.54 17.68
CA ILE A 288 3.35 12.79 16.67
C ILE A 288 4.66 12.13 17.09
N GLU A 289 5.11 12.35 18.32
CA GLU A 289 6.37 11.79 18.81
C GLU A 289 6.35 10.27 18.87
N ALA A 290 5.26 9.67 19.35
CA ALA A 290 5.08 8.21 19.34
C ALA A 290 5.07 7.60 17.92
N MET A 291 4.69 8.33 16.89
CA MET A 291 4.79 7.89 15.50
C MET A 291 6.19 8.12 14.92
N ARG A 292 6.82 9.25 15.25
CA ARG A 292 8.16 9.62 14.77
C ARG A 292 9.19 8.53 15.07
N THR A 293 9.15 7.94 16.26
CA THR A 293 10.08 6.87 16.69
C THR A 293 9.93 5.56 15.92
N ARG A 294 8.85 5.39 15.15
CA ARG A 294 8.56 4.17 14.36
C ARG A 294 8.74 4.34 12.87
N TRP A 295 8.92 5.58 12.41
CA TRP A 295 9.14 5.87 11.00
C TRP A 295 10.63 5.89 10.67
N LEU A 296 10.96 5.62 9.44
CA LEU A 296 12.31 5.72 8.90
C LEU A 296 12.55 7.18 8.50
N ILE A 297 13.19 7.95 9.36
CA ILE A 297 13.43 9.39 9.16
C ILE A 297 14.91 9.68 9.37
N GLY A 298 15.54 10.35 8.41
CA GLY A 298 16.95 10.74 8.51
C GLY A 298 17.58 11.06 7.16
N ASP A 299 18.90 11.14 7.15
CA ASP A 299 19.65 11.15 5.93
C ASP A 299 19.75 9.75 5.28
N GLY A 300 20.40 9.68 4.10
CA GLY A 300 20.45 8.43 3.33
C GLY A 300 21.09 7.27 4.11
N ASP A 301 22.21 7.53 4.80
CA ASP A 301 22.96 6.49 5.51
C ASP A 301 22.22 6.02 6.75
N GLN A 302 21.62 6.94 7.51
CA GLN A 302 20.79 6.62 8.68
C GLN A 302 19.61 5.75 8.31
N VAL A 303 18.87 6.12 7.25
CA VAL A 303 17.68 5.35 6.84
C VAL A 303 18.07 4.03 6.18
N ALA A 304 19.19 3.97 5.46
CA ALA A 304 19.70 2.71 4.93
C ALA A 304 20.06 1.71 6.06
N ALA A 305 20.66 2.19 7.15
CA ALA A 305 20.90 1.36 8.33
C ALA A 305 19.58 0.87 8.96
N GLN A 306 18.59 1.75 9.15
CA GLN A 306 17.26 1.40 9.67
C GLN A 306 16.54 0.36 8.80
N VAL A 307 16.66 0.45 7.47
CA VAL A 307 16.08 -0.52 6.51
C VAL A 307 16.75 -1.90 6.66
N ARG A 308 18.09 -1.94 6.80
CA ARG A 308 18.83 -3.19 7.05
C ARG A 308 18.41 -3.82 8.38
N ASP A 309 18.30 -3.02 9.44
CA ASP A 309 17.86 -3.48 10.77
C ASP A 309 16.44 -4.06 10.73
N LEU A 310 15.51 -3.42 10.01
CA LEU A 310 14.15 -3.96 9.80
C LEU A 310 14.18 -5.28 9.05
N SER A 311 14.94 -5.36 7.96
CA SER A 311 15.10 -6.57 7.16
C SER A 311 15.64 -7.73 7.99
N GLU A 312 16.70 -7.48 8.77
CA GLU A 312 17.32 -8.47 9.63
C GLU A 312 16.39 -8.90 10.78
N ARG A 313 15.84 -7.95 11.51
CA ARG A 313 14.95 -8.19 12.65
C ARG A 313 13.76 -9.08 12.29
N TYR A 314 13.16 -8.84 11.12
CA TYR A 314 11.95 -9.57 10.71
C TYR A 314 12.24 -10.73 9.75
N GLY A 315 13.50 -10.95 9.38
CA GLY A 315 13.91 -12.01 8.46
C GLY A 315 13.21 -11.86 7.10
N VAL A 316 13.20 -10.64 6.54
CA VAL A 316 12.57 -10.34 5.25
C VAL A 316 13.60 -9.79 4.27
N GLU A 317 13.46 -10.14 3.00
CA GLU A 317 14.37 -9.68 1.93
C GLU A 317 13.89 -8.39 1.24
N GLU A 318 12.71 -7.89 1.63
CA GLU A 318 12.10 -6.74 0.99
C GLU A 318 11.49 -5.82 2.04
N VAL A 319 11.67 -4.51 1.85
CA VAL A 319 11.04 -3.45 2.65
C VAL A 319 10.26 -2.53 1.71
N MET A 320 8.95 -2.43 1.95
CA MET A 320 8.07 -1.53 1.20
C MET A 320 7.95 -0.20 1.93
N LEU A 321 8.42 0.84 1.27
CA LEU A 321 8.40 2.21 1.78
C LEU A 321 7.06 2.88 1.46
N VAL A 322 6.51 3.60 2.42
CA VAL A 322 5.51 4.64 2.14
C VAL A 322 6.26 5.97 2.16
N PRO A 323 6.62 6.54 0.98
CA PRO A 323 7.37 7.79 0.94
C PRO A 323 6.43 8.95 1.31
N VAL A 324 6.55 9.44 2.54
CA VAL A 324 5.63 10.42 3.14
C VAL A 324 6.25 11.80 3.34
N ALA A 325 7.37 12.08 2.67
CA ALA A 325 8.02 13.38 2.72
C ALA A 325 7.10 14.48 2.20
N GLY A 326 6.79 15.45 3.04
CA GLY A 326 6.00 16.64 2.73
C GLY A 326 6.73 17.56 1.74
N SER A 327 5.95 18.33 1.01
CA SER A 327 6.47 19.37 0.10
C SER A 327 6.63 20.69 0.83
N ARG A 328 7.64 21.47 0.40
CA ARG A 328 7.82 22.85 0.86
C ARG A 328 6.95 23.82 0.04
N ALA A 329 6.65 24.97 0.63
CA ALA A 329 6.00 26.08 -0.09
C ALA A 329 6.87 26.50 -1.28
N GLY A 330 6.23 26.75 -2.43
CA GLY A 330 6.95 27.10 -3.68
C GLY A 330 7.47 25.93 -4.51
N GLU A 331 7.47 24.70 -4.00
CA GLU A 331 7.75 23.53 -4.84
C GLU A 331 6.66 23.32 -5.90
N PRO A 332 7.02 22.88 -7.13
CA PRO A 332 6.05 22.71 -8.23
C PRO A 332 4.88 21.80 -7.84
N LEU A 333 3.64 22.24 -8.11
CA LEU A 333 2.44 21.44 -7.80
C LEU A 333 2.30 20.17 -8.65
N THR A 334 3.00 20.11 -9.78
CA THR A 334 3.04 18.93 -10.69
C THR A 334 4.11 17.92 -10.33
N ALA A 335 4.87 18.15 -9.25
CA ALA A 335 5.96 17.28 -8.80
C ALA A 335 5.83 16.96 -7.31
N THR A 336 6.61 15.99 -6.85
CA THR A 336 6.70 15.59 -5.44
C THR A 336 8.17 15.48 -4.98
N PRO A 337 8.90 16.61 -4.91
CA PRO A 337 10.35 16.61 -4.70
C PRO A 337 10.80 15.87 -3.46
N GLY A 338 10.12 16.03 -2.32
CA GLY A 338 10.47 15.32 -1.09
C GLY A 338 10.34 13.79 -1.20
N ARG A 339 9.32 13.29 -1.89
CA ARG A 339 9.14 11.85 -2.13
C ARG A 339 10.16 11.32 -3.15
N THR A 340 10.43 12.08 -4.22
CA THR A 340 11.48 11.80 -5.20
C THR A 340 12.83 11.66 -4.50
N GLN A 341 13.19 12.64 -3.69
CA GLN A 341 14.44 12.66 -2.93
C GLN A 341 14.55 11.48 -1.95
N THR A 342 13.43 11.09 -1.31
CA THR A 342 13.39 9.90 -0.44
C THR A 342 13.81 8.65 -1.19
N LEU A 343 13.28 8.41 -2.41
CA LEU A 343 13.63 7.22 -3.19
C LEU A 343 15.07 7.28 -3.71
N GLU A 344 15.51 8.41 -4.24
CA GLU A 344 16.85 8.59 -4.82
C GLU A 344 17.97 8.43 -3.78
N LEU A 345 17.85 9.14 -2.63
CA LEU A 345 18.86 9.10 -1.60
C LEU A 345 19.00 7.72 -0.95
N LEU A 346 17.85 7.06 -0.70
CA LEU A 346 17.86 5.73 -0.11
C LEU A 346 18.39 4.67 -1.10
N ALA A 347 17.98 4.70 -2.36
CA ALA A 347 18.49 3.80 -3.38
C ALA A 347 20.03 3.94 -3.51
N LYS A 348 20.54 5.18 -3.51
CA LYS A 348 21.98 5.46 -3.53
C LYS A 348 22.70 4.90 -2.31
N ALA A 349 22.18 5.13 -1.10
CA ALA A 349 22.80 4.69 0.15
C ALA A 349 22.79 3.15 0.35
N LEU A 350 21.87 2.45 -0.29
CA LEU A 350 21.81 0.98 -0.26
C LEU A 350 22.66 0.32 -1.37
N ALA A 351 22.99 1.06 -2.44
CA ALA A 351 23.84 0.57 -3.52
C ALA A 351 25.33 0.66 -3.21
N GLY A 352 25.75 1.54 -2.29
CA GLY A 352 27.12 1.72 -1.83
C GLY A 352 27.47 0.84 -0.67
#